data_8b05ff0db4830f87e110230fbb68e675
#
_entry.id   8b05ff0db4830f87e110230fbb68e675
#
_cell.length_a   1.000
_cell.length_b   1.000
_cell.length_c   1.000
_cell.angle_alpha   90.00
_cell.angle_beta   90.00
_cell.angle_gamma   90.00
#
_symmetry.space_group_name_H-M   'P 1'
#
loop_
_entity.id
_entity.type
_entity.pdbx_description
1 polymer ?
#
loop_
_entity_poly.entity_id
_entity_poly.type
_entity_poly.pdbx_seq_one_letter_code
_entity_poly.pdbx_strand_id
1 'polypeptide(L)'
;MRILAFSDLHRDLDGAARLVELSGDADLVIGAGDFASVHEGLAETIDALAPIGVATVLVPGNNETEDDLRAAAAGWESATVLHGEGAEIAGVEVFGLGAGVPVTPWDWSFDLTEDEAAGRLAGCPDGAVLVVHSPPKGHVDASSAGDHLGSTAILAAIEAKQPRLAVCGHIHESWGASSTIGETPVRNLGPEGIFFEL
;
A
#
# COMPACT_ATOMS: atom_id res chain seq x y z
N MET A 1 9.26 -14.18 9.49
CA MET A 1 8.65 -12.87 9.87
C MET A 1 7.21 -12.87 9.44
N ARG A 2 6.32 -12.49 10.37
CA ARG A 2 4.88 -12.47 10.09
C ARG A 2 4.43 -11.03 9.81
N ILE A 3 3.94 -10.77 8.61
CA ILE A 3 3.48 -9.45 8.16
C ILE A 3 1.96 -9.44 8.10
N LEU A 4 1.31 -8.45 8.73
CA LEU A 4 -0.11 -8.13 8.52
C LEU A 4 -0.19 -6.98 7.51
N ALA A 5 -0.88 -7.16 6.39
CA ALA A 5 -1.04 -6.12 5.38
C ALA A 5 -2.51 -5.87 5.05
N PHE A 6 -2.87 -4.60 4.82
CA PHE A 6 -4.21 -4.14 4.46
C PHE A 6 -4.17 -2.90 3.57
N SER A 7 -5.29 -2.55 2.96
CA SER A 7 -5.48 -1.32 2.17
C SER A 7 -6.94 -0.87 2.20
N ASP A 8 -7.23 0.31 1.68
CA ASP A 8 -8.59 0.74 1.32
C ASP A 8 -9.58 0.71 2.49
N LEU A 9 -9.19 1.22 3.67
CA LEU A 9 -10.08 1.32 4.83
C LEU A 9 -11.21 2.33 4.62
N HIS A 10 -10.96 3.43 3.87
CA HIS A 10 -11.97 4.42 3.56
C HIS A 10 -12.82 4.84 4.79
N ARG A 11 -12.15 5.14 5.92
CA ARG A 11 -12.79 5.55 7.18
C ARG A 11 -13.55 4.44 7.93
N ASP A 12 -13.34 3.16 7.60
CA ASP A 12 -13.90 2.04 8.37
C ASP A 12 -13.18 1.91 9.73
N LEU A 13 -13.72 2.58 10.76
CA LEU A 13 -13.14 2.56 12.11
C LEU A 13 -13.31 1.19 12.79
N ASP A 14 -14.34 0.44 12.43
CA ASP A 14 -14.53 -0.94 12.94
C ASP A 14 -13.47 -1.86 12.31
N GLY A 15 -13.16 -1.66 11.03
CA GLY A 15 -12.04 -2.30 10.33
C GLY A 15 -10.70 -1.97 10.98
N ALA A 16 -10.45 -0.69 11.28
CA ALA A 16 -9.25 -0.24 11.98
C ALA A 16 -9.11 -0.93 13.35
N ALA A 17 -10.18 -1.00 14.14
CA ALA A 17 -10.16 -1.69 15.44
C ALA A 17 -9.81 -3.19 15.29
N ARG A 18 -10.36 -3.88 14.29
CA ARG A 18 -10.00 -5.29 14.00
C ARG A 18 -8.52 -5.44 13.64
N LEU A 19 -7.97 -4.52 12.84
CA LEU A 19 -6.55 -4.54 12.47
C LEU A 19 -5.63 -4.31 13.67
N VAL A 20 -6.01 -3.46 14.61
CA VAL A 20 -5.31 -3.29 15.90
C VAL A 20 -5.27 -4.62 16.68
N GLU A 21 -6.38 -5.34 16.77
CA GLU A 21 -6.41 -6.65 17.43
C GLU A 21 -5.51 -7.67 16.70
N LEU A 22 -5.58 -7.74 15.37
CA LEU A 22 -4.78 -8.65 14.55
C LEU A 22 -3.28 -8.35 14.62
N SER A 23 -2.90 -7.08 14.79
CA SER A 23 -1.49 -6.65 14.83
C SER A 23 -0.70 -7.27 15.97
N GLY A 24 -1.36 -7.73 17.03
CA GLY A 24 -0.72 -8.45 18.14
C GLY A 24 -0.02 -9.76 17.73
N ASP A 25 -0.38 -10.31 16.57
CA ASP A 25 0.19 -11.53 16.00
C ASP A 25 1.20 -11.25 14.85
N ALA A 26 1.56 -10.00 14.60
CA ALA A 26 2.46 -9.58 13.53
C ALA A 26 3.80 -9.05 14.07
N ASP A 27 4.86 -9.22 13.26
CA ASP A 27 6.16 -8.57 13.47
C ASP A 27 6.24 -7.21 12.75
N LEU A 28 5.46 -7.05 11.67
CA LEU A 28 5.38 -5.86 10.83
C LEU A 28 3.93 -5.67 10.35
N VAL A 29 3.45 -4.43 10.34
CA VAL A 29 2.16 -4.05 9.74
C VAL A 29 2.40 -3.19 8.51
N ILE A 30 1.61 -3.39 7.46
CA ILE A 30 1.66 -2.63 6.20
C ILE A 30 0.26 -2.11 5.88
N GLY A 31 0.13 -0.79 5.73
CA GLY A 31 -1.06 -0.12 5.19
C GLY A 31 -0.76 0.44 3.80
N ALA A 32 -1.41 -0.12 2.77
CA ALA A 32 -1.16 0.20 1.38
C ALA A 32 -2.11 1.28 0.80
N GLY A 33 -2.45 2.29 1.63
CA GLY A 33 -3.17 3.49 1.19
C GLY A 33 -4.69 3.44 1.32
N ASP A 34 -5.31 4.57 1.00
CA ASP A 34 -6.75 4.83 1.08
C ASP A 34 -7.32 4.66 2.50
N PHE A 35 -6.71 5.37 3.46
CA PHE A 35 -7.22 5.51 4.83
C PHE A 35 -8.37 6.52 4.88
N ALA A 36 -8.29 7.57 4.07
CA ALA A 36 -9.32 8.60 3.89
C ALA A 36 -10.40 8.17 2.89
N SER A 37 -11.43 9.01 2.75
CA SER A 37 -12.39 8.96 1.66
C SER A 37 -12.53 10.36 1.07
N VAL A 38 -12.00 10.58 -0.14
CA VAL A 38 -11.98 11.89 -0.83
C VAL A 38 -11.46 13.00 0.09
N HIS A 39 -10.25 12.81 0.64
CA HIS A 39 -9.54 13.69 1.59
C HIS A 39 -10.22 13.89 2.96
N GLU A 40 -11.31 13.18 3.26
CA GLU A 40 -11.99 13.30 4.56
C GLU A 40 -11.69 12.10 5.47
N GLY A 41 -11.64 12.36 6.78
CA GLY A 41 -11.58 11.34 7.84
C GLY A 41 -10.22 10.66 7.99
N LEU A 42 -9.15 11.22 7.39
CA LEU A 42 -7.80 10.66 7.50
C LEU A 42 -7.32 10.61 8.96
N ALA A 43 -7.42 11.73 9.67
CA ALA A 43 -6.92 11.83 11.04
C ALA A 43 -7.62 10.82 11.96
N GLU A 44 -8.94 10.69 11.86
CA GLU A 44 -9.72 9.75 12.68
C GLU A 44 -9.34 8.29 12.40
N THR A 45 -9.07 7.95 11.13
CA THR A 45 -8.67 6.59 10.74
C THR A 45 -7.26 6.27 11.24
N ILE A 46 -6.32 7.21 11.09
CA ILE A 46 -4.95 7.06 11.59
C ILE A 46 -4.92 7.00 13.13
N ASP A 47 -5.69 7.84 13.81
CA ASP A 47 -5.80 7.79 15.27
C ASP A 47 -6.37 6.44 15.76
N ALA A 48 -7.33 5.85 15.01
CA ALA A 48 -7.87 4.53 15.33
C ALA A 48 -6.85 3.39 15.13
N LEU A 49 -5.90 3.54 14.19
CA LEU A 49 -4.82 2.59 13.93
C LEU A 49 -3.59 2.80 14.85
N ALA A 50 -3.40 4.00 15.41
CA ALA A 50 -2.22 4.35 16.20
C ALA A 50 -1.95 3.46 17.45
N PRO A 51 -2.94 2.73 18.03
CA PRO A 51 -2.67 1.72 19.04
C PRO A 51 -1.82 0.53 18.57
N ILE A 52 -1.59 0.34 17.26
CA ILE A 52 -0.67 -0.68 16.74
C ILE A 52 0.74 -0.33 17.21
N GLY A 53 1.28 -1.14 18.10
CA GLY A 53 2.59 -0.93 18.75
C GLY A 53 3.77 -1.57 18.03
N VAL A 54 3.54 -2.41 17.02
CA VAL A 54 4.59 -3.03 16.21
C VAL A 54 5.01 -2.11 15.07
N ALA A 55 6.21 -2.32 14.52
CA ALA A 55 6.69 -1.55 13.38
C ALA A 55 5.62 -1.52 12.26
N THR A 56 5.32 -0.34 11.75
CA THR A 56 4.24 -0.14 10.75
C THR A 56 4.75 0.70 9.59
N VAL A 57 4.46 0.26 8.37
CA VAL A 57 4.73 1.01 7.14
C VAL A 57 3.40 1.46 6.54
N LEU A 58 3.31 2.73 6.17
CA LEU A 58 2.17 3.32 5.49
C LEU A 58 2.61 3.94 4.17
N VAL A 59 1.82 3.78 3.12
CA VAL A 59 1.92 4.57 1.90
C VAL A 59 0.60 5.34 1.70
N PRO A 60 0.60 6.55 1.12
CA PRO A 60 -0.67 7.21 0.81
C PRO A 60 -1.41 6.48 -0.32
N GLY A 61 -2.74 6.48 -0.27
CA GLY A 61 -3.55 6.09 -1.41
C GLY A 61 -3.78 7.24 -2.37
N ASN A 62 -4.83 7.18 -3.17
CA ASN A 62 -5.26 8.31 -3.98
C ASN A 62 -6.32 9.18 -3.28
N ASN A 63 -6.85 8.74 -2.14
CA ASN A 63 -7.81 9.51 -1.34
C ASN A 63 -7.16 10.44 -0.29
N GLU A 64 -5.86 10.39 -0.10
CA GLU A 64 -5.07 11.30 0.74
C GLU A 64 -3.72 11.62 0.09
N THR A 65 -3.15 12.78 0.42
CA THR A 65 -1.80 13.14 -0.03
C THR A 65 -0.72 12.60 0.90
N GLU A 66 0.53 12.55 0.40
CA GLU A 66 1.70 12.21 1.23
C GLU A 66 1.82 13.15 2.45
N ASP A 67 1.68 14.46 2.24
CA ASP A 67 1.81 15.47 3.29
C ASP A 67 0.73 15.29 4.36
N ASP A 68 -0.52 15.04 3.97
CA ASP A 68 -1.62 14.81 4.89
C ASP A 68 -1.40 13.52 5.71
N LEU A 69 -0.96 12.44 5.07
CA LEU A 69 -0.68 11.18 5.77
C LEU A 69 0.49 11.32 6.76
N ARG A 70 1.58 12.00 6.37
CA ARG A 70 2.71 12.28 7.27
C ARG A 70 2.28 13.13 8.46
N ALA A 71 1.42 14.12 8.22
CA ALA A 71 0.89 14.98 9.30
C ALA A 71 -0.01 14.18 10.25
N ALA A 72 -0.91 13.35 9.73
CA ALA A 72 -1.80 12.52 10.54
C ALA A 72 -1.02 11.47 11.36
N ALA A 73 0.01 10.85 10.77
CA ALA A 73 0.81 9.82 11.42
C ALA A 73 1.91 10.36 12.36
N ALA A 74 2.11 11.70 12.46
CA ALA A 74 3.24 12.29 13.19
C ALA A 74 3.29 11.91 14.68
N GLY A 75 2.16 11.55 15.29
CA GLY A 75 2.07 11.09 16.68
C GLY A 75 2.16 9.57 16.87
N TRP A 76 2.24 8.81 15.80
CA TRP A 76 2.29 7.34 15.82
C TRP A 76 3.74 6.86 15.73
N GLU A 77 4.39 6.66 16.89
CA GLU A 77 5.84 6.40 16.98
C GLU A 77 6.33 5.15 16.22
N SER A 78 5.48 4.12 16.08
CA SER A 78 5.84 2.89 15.36
C SER A 78 5.57 2.96 13.86
N ALA A 79 4.96 4.04 13.35
CA ALA A 79 4.64 4.19 11.93
C ALA A 79 5.73 4.93 11.15
N THR A 80 6.00 4.45 9.94
CA THR A 80 6.87 5.08 8.95
C THR A 80 6.08 5.26 7.66
N VAL A 81 5.96 6.50 7.17
CA VAL A 81 5.31 6.80 5.89
C VAL A 81 6.36 6.81 4.79
N LEU A 82 6.13 6.04 3.72
CA LEU A 82 7.01 5.94 2.55
C LEU A 82 6.28 6.35 1.28
N HIS A 83 6.95 7.14 0.41
CA HIS A 83 6.42 7.51 -0.90
C HIS A 83 7.54 7.79 -1.92
N GLY A 84 7.97 6.78 -2.67
CA GLY A 84 9.11 6.82 -3.58
C GLY A 84 10.44 6.68 -2.85
N GLU A 85 10.43 6.08 -1.69
CA GLU A 85 11.60 5.86 -0.85
C GLU A 85 11.53 4.51 -0.12
N GLY A 86 12.66 4.04 0.37
CA GLY A 86 12.79 2.80 1.13
C GLY A 86 13.39 3.01 2.51
N ALA A 87 13.16 2.06 3.38
CA ALA A 87 13.75 1.99 4.72
C ALA A 87 13.91 0.53 5.16
N GLU A 88 14.91 0.28 6.02
CA GLU A 88 15.00 -0.98 6.75
C GLU A 88 14.06 -0.94 7.96
N ILE A 89 13.01 -1.74 7.93
CA ILE A 89 11.98 -1.81 8.98
C ILE A 89 11.91 -3.24 9.52
N ALA A 90 12.05 -3.39 10.82
CA ALA A 90 12.07 -4.70 11.48
C ALA A 90 13.07 -5.71 10.84
N GLY A 91 14.19 -5.21 10.31
CA GLY A 91 15.23 -6.04 9.66
C GLY A 91 14.91 -6.46 8.21
N VAL A 92 13.94 -5.80 7.57
CA VAL A 92 13.57 -6.03 6.16
C VAL A 92 13.63 -4.72 5.40
N GLU A 93 14.24 -4.75 4.21
CA GLU A 93 14.16 -3.64 3.25
C GLU A 93 12.73 -3.53 2.72
N VAL A 94 12.08 -2.40 2.99
CA VAL A 94 10.74 -2.08 2.50
C VAL A 94 10.82 -0.84 1.62
N PHE A 95 10.19 -0.86 0.45
CA PHE A 95 10.07 0.31 -0.42
C PHE A 95 8.61 0.63 -0.65
N GLY A 96 8.22 1.90 -0.50
CA GLY A 96 6.84 2.35 -0.60
C GLY A 96 6.61 3.34 -1.73
N LEU A 97 5.53 3.17 -2.50
CA LEU A 97 5.03 4.16 -3.46
C LEU A 97 3.50 4.24 -3.37
N GLY A 98 3.00 5.35 -2.89
CA GLY A 98 1.57 5.64 -2.87
C GLY A 98 1.06 6.28 -4.16
N ALA A 99 -0.13 6.84 -4.07
CA ALA A 99 -0.90 7.51 -5.13
C ALA A 99 -1.61 6.56 -6.11
N GLY A 100 -2.61 7.09 -6.83
CA GLY A 100 -3.18 6.45 -8.01
C GLY A 100 -2.18 6.46 -9.17
N VAL A 101 -1.97 5.33 -9.83
CA VAL A 101 -1.10 5.18 -11.00
C VAL A 101 -1.76 4.19 -11.97
N PRO A 102 -2.00 4.56 -13.22
CA PRO A 102 -1.86 5.89 -13.85
C PRO A 102 -2.86 6.92 -13.32
N VAL A 103 -2.73 8.16 -13.77
CA VAL A 103 -3.66 9.25 -13.43
C VAL A 103 -5.09 8.82 -13.65
N THR A 104 -5.92 8.99 -12.61
CA THR A 104 -7.35 8.67 -12.62
C THR A 104 -8.17 9.78 -13.28
N PRO A 105 -9.45 9.54 -13.62
CA PRO A 105 -10.30 10.58 -14.20
C PRO A 105 -10.85 11.59 -13.17
N TRP A 106 -10.50 11.46 -11.89
CA TRP A 106 -11.03 12.29 -10.80
C TRP A 106 -10.06 13.42 -10.46
N ASP A 107 -10.53 14.66 -10.49
CA ASP A 107 -9.74 15.86 -10.24
C ASP A 107 -9.32 16.04 -8.76
N TRP A 108 -9.93 15.31 -7.84
CA TRP A 108 -9.57 15.28 -6.42
C TRP A 108 -8.50 14.21 -6.11
N SER A 109 -8.25 13.28 -7.01
CA SER A 109 -7.37 12.12 -6.77
C SER A 109 -5.91 12.55 -6.66
N PHE A 110 -5.20 12.01 -5.68
CA PHE A 110 -3.75 12.14 -5.58
C PHE A 110 -3.09 11.09 -6.49
N ASP A 111 -2.64 11.53 -7.66
CA ASP A 111 -2.17 10.64 -8.71
C ASP A 111 -0.73 10.95 -9.12
N LEU A 112 -0.06 9.95 -9.68
CA LEU A 112 1.18 10.06 -10.42
C LEU A 112 1.00 9.60 -11.87
N THR A 113 1.71 10.23 -12.77
CA THR A 113 1.91 9.70 -14.12
C THR A 113 2.80 8.45 -14.09
N GLU A 114 2.72 7.61 -15.13
CA GLU A 114 3.60 6.44 -15.26
C GLU A 114 5.09 6.83 -15.23
N ASP A 115 5.46 7.96 -15.84
CA ASP A 115 6.86 8.45 -15.85
C ASP A 115 7.33 8.89 -14.45
N GLU A 116 6.48 9.58 -13.68
CA GLU A 116 6.78 9.96 -12.29
C GLU A 116 6.92 8.72 -11.39
N ALA A 117 6.00 7.76 -11.54
CA ALA A 117 6.05 6.50 -10.81
C ALA A 117 7.32 5.70 -11.15
N ALA A 118 7.67 5.59 -12.44
CA ALA A 118 8.90 4.93 -12.88
C ALA A 118 10.15 5.60 -12.28
N GLY A 119 10.20 6.94 -12.29
CA GLY A 119 11.30 7.71 -11.70
C GLY A 119 11.48 7.43 -10.21
N ARG A 120 10.40 7.37 -9.45
CA ARG A 120 10.42 7.05 -8.00
C ARG A 120 10.79 5.59 -7.74
N LEU A 121 10.23 4.64 -8.49
CA LEU A 121 10.48 3.21 -8.36
C LEU A 121 11.91 2.79 -8.75
N ALA A 122 12.63 3.62 -9.52
CA ALA A 122 14.02 3.37 -9.88
C ALA A 122 14.92 3.18 -8.64
N GLY A 123 14.59 3.83 -7.51
CA GLY A 123 15.28 3.72 -6.23
C GLY A 123 14.97 2.43 -5.44
N CYS A 124 14.02 1.62 -5.89
CA CYS A 124 13.64 0.39 -5.17
C CYS A 124 14.80 -0.62 -5.19
N PRO A 125 15.24 -1.14 -4.02
CA PRO A 125 16.25 -2.19 -3.95
C PRO A 125 15.75 -3.52 -4.52
N ASP A 126 16.64 -4.30 -5.12
CA ASP A 126 16.32 -5.66 -5.56
C ASP A 126 15.95 -6.55 -4.36
N GLY A 127 14.88 -7.33 -4.48
CA GLY A 127 14.42 -8.24 -3.44
C GLY A 127 13.82 -7.57 -2.18
N ALA A 128 13.50 -6.28 -2.21
CA ALA A 128 12.77 -5.60 -1.12
C ALA A 128 11.34 -6.13 -0.97
N VAL A 129 10.65 -5.77 0.10
CA VAL A 129 9.18 -5.79 0.16
C VAL A 129 8.68 -4.52 -0.51
N LEU A 130 7.90 -4.65 -1.58
CA LEU A 130 7.34 -3.51 -2.31
C LEU A 130 5.91 -3.26 -1.87
N VAL A 131 5.65 -2.07 -1.34
CA VAL A 131 4.32 -1.61 -0.95
C VAL A 131 3.89 -0.51 -1.92
N VAL A 132 2.89 -0.78 -2.72
CA VAL A 132 2.33 0.21 -3.66
C VAL A 132 0.84 0.36 -3.43
N HIS A 133 0.26 1.55 -3.69
CA HIS A 133 -1.19 1.67 -3.62
C HIS A 133 -1.85 1.07 -4.86
N SER A 134 -1.44 1.48 -6.05
CA SER A 134 -1.98 0.95 -7.31
C SER A 134 -1.38 -0.42 -7.68
N PRO A 135 -2.17 -1.32 -8.29
CA PRO A 135 -1.68 -2.64 -8.73
C PRO A 135 -0.82 -2.57 -10.00
N PRO A 136 0.03 -3.59 -10.26
CA PRO A 136 0.73 -3.73 -11.53
C PRO A 136 -0.23 -4.13 -12.66
N LYS A 137 -0.01 -3.59 -13.86
CA LYS A 137 -0.84 -3.82 -15.05
C LYS A 137 -0.98 -5.29 -15.42
N GLY A 138 -2.20 -5.77 -15.55
CA GLY A 138 -2.52 -7.15 -15.94
C GLY A 138 -2.46 -8.16 -14.78
N HIS A 139 -2.19 -7.69 -13.56
CA HIS A 139 -2.06 -8.54 -12.38
C HIS A 139 -2.82 -7.92 -11.20
N VAL A 140 -3.81 -8.63 -10.68
CA VAL A 140 -4.65 -8.25 -9.52
C VAL A 140 -5.30 -6.86 -9.66
N ASP A 141 -5.61 -6.44 -10.89
CA ASP A 141 -6.04 -5.10 -11.28
C ASP A 141 -7.33 -5.06 -12.13
N ALA A 142 -8.07 -6.17 -12.15
CA ALA A 142 -9.27 -6.27 -12.97
C ALA A 142 -10.43 -5.48 -12.35
N SER A 143 -11.06 -4.62 -13.17
CA SER A 143 -12.33 -3.96 -12.82
C SER A 143 -13.51 -4.92 -12.93
N SER A 144 -14.70 -4.47 -12.51
CA SER A 144 -15.95 -5.22 -12.69
C SER A 144 -16.31 -5.49 -14.18
N ALA A 145 -15.79 -4.67 -15.10
CA ALA A 145 -15.95 -4.86 -16.55
C ALA A 145 -14.90 -5.81 -17.15
N GLY A 146 -13.91 -6.22 -16.36
CA GLY A 146 -12.79 -7.06 -16.80
C GLY A 146 -11.63 -6.28 -17.42
N ASP A 147 -11.68 -4.93 -17.37
CA ASP A 147 -10.57 -4.11 -17.82
C ASP A 147 -9.43 -4.13 -16.80
N HIS A 148 -8.19 -4.15 -17.29
CA HIS A 148 -7.00 -4.03 -16.47
C HIS A 148 -6.66 -2.55 -16.24
N LEU A 149 -6.72 -2.08 -14.99
CA LEU A 149 -6.56 -0.67 -14.62
C LEU A 149 -5.19 -0.33 -14.00
N GLY A 150 -4.34 -1.34 -13.77
CA GLY A 150 -3.06 -1.18 -13.10
C GLY A 150 -1.99 -0.43 -13.90
N SER A 151 -0.86 -0.18 -13.23
CA SER A 151 0.28 0.61 -13.73
C SER A 151 1.31 -0.24 -14.47
N THR A 152 1.76 0.27 -15.62
CA THR A 152 2.87 -0.30 -16.40
C THR A 152 4.22 -0.04 -15.75
N ALA A 153 4.39 1.08 -15.06
CA ALA A 153 5.62 1.40 -14.32
C ALA A 153 5.81 0.46 -13.12
N ILE A 154 4.73 0.18 -12.37
CA ILE A 154 4.78 -0.76 -11.24
C ILE A 154 5.07 -2.18 -11.74
N LEU A 155 4.44 -2.61 -12.85
CA LEU A 155 4.75 -3.90 -13.47
C LEU A 155 6.24 -4.00 -13.83
N ALA A 156 6.76 -3.01 -14.56
CA ALA A 156 8.17 -2.99 -14.97
C ALA A 156 9.14 -2.98 -13.78
N ALA A 157 8.80 -2.27 -12.70
CA ALA A 157 9.61 -2.27 -11.49
C ALA A 157 9.65 -3.64 -10.81
N ILE A 158 8.50 -4.34 -10.72
CA ILE A 158 8.45 -5.70 -10.15
C ILE A 158 9.25 -6.67 -11.01
N GLU A 159 9.11 -6.61 -12.35
CA GLU A 159 9.88 -7.45 -13.27
C GLU A 159 11.38 -7.23 -13.14
N ALA A 160 11.84 -5.99 -13.00
CA ALA A 160 13.25 -5.65 -12.93
C ALA A 160 13.87 -5.93 -11.55
N LYS A 161 13.14 -5.65 -10.46
CA LYS A 161 13.65 -5.68 -9.08
C LYS A 161 13.37 -6.98 -8.34
N GLN A 162 12.42 -7.77 -8.82
CA GLN A 162 11.99 -9.04 -8.23
C GLN A 162 11.84 -8.95 -6.69
N PRO A 163 10.94 -8.06 -6.17
CA PRO A 163 10.68 -7.97 -4.75
C PRO A 163 10.29 -9.36 -4.20
N ARG A 164 10.66 -9.64 -2.95
CA ARG A 164 10.24 -10.90 -2.30
C ARG A 164 8.75 -10.98 -2.01
N LEU A 165 8.07 -9.82 -2.00
CA LEU A 165 6.63 -9.65 -1.88
C LEU A 165 6.26 -8.28 -2.45
N ALA A 166 5.18 -8.20 -3.23
CA ALA A 166 4.54 -6.95 -3.63
C ALA A 166 3.08 -6.95 -3.17
N VAL A 167 2.67 -5.88 -2.49
CA VAL A 167 1.29 -5.70 -2.01
C VAL A 167 0.71 -4.39 -2.52
N CYS A 168 -0.59 -4.39 -2.84
CA CYS A 168 -1.31 -3.23 -3.36
C CYS A 168 -2.77 -3.22 -2.91
N GLY A 169 -3.52 -2.18 -3.29
CA GLY A 169 -4.95 -2.02 -3.10
C GLY A 169 -5.61 -1.40 -4.33
N HIS A 170 -6.37 -0.31 -4.14
CA HIS A 170 -6.94 0.60 -5.13
C HIS A 170 -8.09 0.03 -5.97
N ILE A 171 -7.93 -1.15 -6.57
CA ILE A 171 -8.97 -1.77 -7.41
C ILE A 171 -9.79 -2.72 -6.55
N HIS A 172 -10.92 -2.24 -6.05
CA HIS A 172 -11.74 -2.93 -5.04
C HIS A 172 -12.27 -4.28 -5.53
N GLU A 173 -12.62 -4.40 -6.82
CA GLU A 173 -13.10 -5.64 -7.40
C GLU A 173 -12.04 -6.75 -7.41
N SER A 174 -10.78 -6.37 -7.21
CA SER A 174 -9.65 -7.30 -7.14
C SER A 174 -9.16 -7.57 -5.71
N TRP A 175 -9.84 -7.08 -4.66
CA TRP A 175 -9.45 -7.39 -3.29
C TRP A 175 -9.35 -8.91 -3.04
N GLY A 176 -8.27 -9.31 -2.40
CA GLY A 176 -7.96 -10.70 -2.17
C GLY A 176 -7.40 -11.46 -3.37
N ALA A 177 -7.33 -10.84 -4.56
CA ALA A 177 -6.70 -11.47 -5.72
C ALA A 177 -5.19 -11.62 -5.54
N SER A 178 -4.63 -12.71 -6.08
CA SER A 178 -3.20 -13.01 -6.05
C SER A 178 -2.67 -13.36 -7.43
N SER A 179 -1.42 -13.02 -7.68
CA SER A 179 -0.69 -13.35 -8.91
C SER A 179 0.79 -13.53 -8.60
N THR A 180 1.58 -13.90 -9.62
CA THR A 180 3.04 -13.97 -9.54
C THR A 180 3.65 -13.31 -10.77
N ILE A 181 4.66 -12.45 -10.56
CA ILE A 181 5.41 -11.79 -11.63
C ILE A 181 6.88 -12.19 -11.48
N GLY A 182 7.37 -13.02 -12.41
CA GLY A 182 8.67 -13.68 -12.22
C GLY A 182 8.64 -14.59 -10.99
N GLU A 183 9.45 -14.27 -9.98
CA GLU A 183 9.45 -14.96 -8.68
C GLU A 183 8.68 -14.19 -7.59
N THR A 184 8.19 -12.98 -7.88
CA THR A 184 7.50 -12.11 -6.94
C THR A 184 6.04 -12.51 -6.75
N PRO A 185 5.59 -12.90 -5.54
CA PRO A 185 4.19 -13.00 -5.22
C PRO A 185 3.59 -11.58 -5.12
N VAL A 186 2.43 -11.39 -5.74
CA VAL A 186 1.69 -10.11 -5.77
C VAL A 186 0.31 -10.31 -5.18
N ARG A 187 -0.13 -9.38 -4.32
CA ARG A 187 -1.43 -9.43 -3.67
C ARG A 187 -2.13 -8.08 -3.70
N ASN A 188 -3.37 -8.05 -4.16
CA ASN A 188 -4.28 -6.95 -3.89
C ASN A 188 -4.96 -7.24 -2.54
N LEU A 189 -4.90 -6.29 -1.60
CA LEU A 189 -5.18 -6.53 -0.19
C LEU A 189 -6.68 -6.38 0.14
N GLY A 190 -7.16 -5.16 0.26
CA GLY A 190 -8.44 -4.81 0.86
C GLY A 190 -8.36 -4.59 2.37
N PRO A 191 -9.49 -4.25 3.02
CA PRO A 191 -9.53 -3.74 4.40
C PRO A 191 -9.46 -4.81 5.50
N GLU A 192 -9.63 -6.11 5.17
CA GLU A 192 -9.78 -7.17 6.16
C GLU A 192 -8.49 -7.60 6.86
N GLY A 193 -7.33 -7.24 6.28
CA GLY A 193 -6.03 -7.68 6.76
C GLY A 193 -5.66 -9.09 6.27
N ILE A 194 -4.45 -9.24 5.71
CA ILE A 194 -3.91 -10.51 5.20
C ILE A 194 -2.54 -10.74 5.83
N PHE A 195 -2.31 -11.95 6.34
CA PHE A 195 -1.02 -12.35 6.86
C PHE A 195 -0.13 -12.98 5.79
N PHE A 196 1.16 -12.61 5.84
CA PHE A 196 2.23 -13.20 5.04
C PHE A 196 3.36 -13.70 5.95
N GLU A 197 4.01 -14.79 5.53
CA GLU A 197 5.23 -15.28 6.15
C GLU A 197 6.42 -15.04 5.21
N LEU A 198 7.45 -14.31 5.67
CA LEU A 198 8.70 -14.05 4.94
C LEU A 198 9.88 -14.76 5.59
#